data_05c9439e35ce0d6edc1de23c986046e8
#
_entry.id   05c9439e35ce0d6edc1de23c986046e8
#
_cell.length_a   1.000
_cell.length_b   1.000
_cell.length_c   1.000
_cell.angle_alpha   90.00
_cell.angle_beta   90.00
_cell.angle_gamma   90.00
#
_symmetry.space_group_name_H-M   'P 1'
#
loop_
_entity.id
_entity.type
_entity.pdbx_description
1 polymer ?
#
loop_
_entity_poly.entity_id
_entity_poly.type
_entity_poly.pdbx_seq_one_letter_code
_entity_poly.pdbx_strand_id
1 'polypeptide(L)'
;MADARASGGRDLLPGFTDERVRAGGVSLHVRRGGTGPPLLLLHGYPQTVAMWHRIAAPLARRFTVVLADLRGYGDSDKPATAPDHAPYAKRAMAGDMLALMRGLGFERFRLVGHDRGGRVAHRLALDAPDAVERLAVLDIAPTLDMYEQTTMDFARAYFHWFFLIQPEPLPERLIGAERELFLRTKLRDWSAGRWPFDDAAFAEYLRCFGPETIHASCEDYRAAASIDLEHDRADRAAGRRIRCPVLALWGERGRVHALFRPLEAWRKASTASVEGRALPCGHFLAEEVPDETLAELERFLTHP
;
A
#
# COMPACT_ATOMS: atom_id res chain seq x y z
N MET A 1 13.31 -2.79 -28.56
CA MET A 1 14.14 -1.61 -28.33
C MET A 1 14.07 -1.28 -26.85
N ALA A 2 15.16 -1.47 -26.14
CA ALA A 2 15.23 -1.16 -24.72
C ALA A 2 15.27 0.36 -24.58
N ASP A 3 14.24 0.93 -23.96
CA ASP A 3 14.16 2.35 -23.69
C ASP A 3 15.12 2.67 -22.54
N ALA A 4 16.21 3.34 -22.88
CA ALA A 4 17.25 3.73 -21.93
C ALA A 4 16.71 4.85 -21.05
N ARG A 5 16.28 4.51 -19.83
CA ARG A 5 16.03 5.51 -18.76
C ARG A 5 17.37 6.15 -18.38
N ALA A 6 17.71 7.24 -19.02
CA ALA A 6 18.77 8.15 -18.59
C ALA A 6 18.23 9.00 -17.40
N SER A 7 18.03 8.39 -16.24
CA SER A 7 17.91 9.12 -14.98
C SER A 7 19.23 8.90 -14.23
N GLY A 8 20.08 9.93 -14.13
CA GLY A 8 21.29 9.92 -13.32
C GLY A 8 21.02 9.85 -11.80
N GLY A 9 19.93 9.23 -11.39
CA GLY A 9 19.54 9.00 -10.02
C GLY A 9 20.12 7.68 -9.48
N ARG A 10 20.40 7.65 -8.17
CA ARG A 10 20.84 6.47 -7.44
C ARG A 10 19.77 5.38 -7.55
N ASP A 11 20.15 4.16 -7.96
CA ASP A 11 19.26 2.99 -7.86
C ASP A 11 18.96 2.71 -6.37
N LEU A 12 17.70 2.88 -6.00
CA LEU A 12 17.21 2.69 -4.62
C LEU A 12 17.08 1.22 -4.24
N LEU A 13 17.02 0.32 -5.22
CA LEU A 13 16.81 -1.12 -5.04
C LEU A 13 17.91 -1.92 -5.77
N PRO A 14 19.20 -1.72 -5.41
CA PRO A 14 20.29 -2.40 -6.06
C PRO A 14 20.17 -3.92 -5.89
N GLY A 15 20.44 -4.66 -6.96
CA GLY A 15 20.32 -6.12 -6.97
C GLY A 15 18.89 -6.64 -7.22
N PHE A 16 17.93 -5.76 -7.39
CA PHE A 16 16.58 -6.11 -7.86
C PHE A 16 16.47 -5.89 -9.37
N THR A 17 15.74 -6.78 -10.06
CA THR A 17 15.34 -6.56 -11.45
C THR A 17 14.44 -5.34 -11.57
N ASP A 18 14.29 -4.80 -12.74
CA ASP A 18 13.33 -3.73 -13.07
C ASP A 18 12.52 -4.23 -14.28
N GLU A 19 11.28 -4.61 -14.03
CA GLU A 19 10.46 -5.34 -15.01
C GLU A 19 9.09 -4.68 -15.16
N ARG A 20 8.53 -4.78 -16.37
CA ARG A 20 7.10 -4.55 -16.60
C ARG A 20 6.41 -5.88 -16.85
N VAL A 21 5.48 -6.23 -15.98
CA VAL A 21 4.77 -7.50 -16.00
C VAL A 21 3.30 -7.26 -16.31
N ARG A 22 2.76 -7.93 -17.34
CA ARG A 22 1.33 -7.85 -17.63
C ARG A 22 0.56 -8.79 -16.72
N ALA A 23 -0.34 -8.24 -15.92
CA ALA A 23 -1.16 -8.97 -14.96
C ALA A 23 -2.52 -8.27 -14.79
N GLY A 24 -3.61 -9.01 -14.63
CA GLY A 24 -4.93 -8.43 -14.38
C GLY A 24 -5.44 -7.47 -15.47
N GLY A 25 -4.89 -7.52 -16.69
CA GLY A 25 -5.26 -6.61 -17.78
C GLY A 25 -4.47 -5.30 -17.81
N VAL A 26 -3.57 -5.05 -16.86
CA VAL A 26 -2.67 -3.88 -16.77
C VAL A 26 -1.21 -4.30 -16.86
N SER A 27 -0.32 -3.36 -17.19
CA SER A 27 1.12 -3.55 -17.12
C SER A 27 1.60 -2.93 -15.79
N LEU A 28 2.16 -3.78 -14.94
CA LEU A 28 2.67 -3.38 -13.62
C LEU A 28 4.18 -3.17 -13.68
N HIS A 29 4.67 -2.15 -13.03
CA HIS A 29 6.08 -2.00 -12.72
C HIS A 29 6.41 -2.85 -11.50
N VAL A 30 7.42 -3.72 -11.64
CA VAL A 30 7.79 -4.71 -10.64
C VAL A 30 9.29 -4.70 -10.43
N ARG A 31 9.71 -4.72 -9.18
CA ARG A 31 11.10 -4.96 -8.78
C ARG A 31 11.16 -6.31 -8.06
N ARG A 32 12.10 -7.17 -8.44
CA ARG A 32 12.20 -8.52 -7.86
C ARG A 32 13.64 -8.85 -7.52
N GLY A 33 13.85 -9.45 -6.32
CA GLY A 33 15.18 -9.83 -5.87
C GLY A 33 15.15 -10.92 -4.80
N GLY A 34 16.32 -11.52 -4.55
CA GLY A 34 16.47 -12.57 -3.56
C GLY A 34 16.00 -13.95 -4.01
N THR A 35 16.15 -14.91 -3.10
CA THR A 35 15.73 -16.32 -3.29
C THR A 35 15.11 -16.84 -2.00
N GLY A 36 14.10 -17.71 -2.11
CA GLY A 36 13.39 -18.30 -0.97
C GLY A 36 11.89 -18.22 -1.13
N PRO A 37 11.11 -18.38 -0.05
CA PRO A 37 9.66 -18.27 -0.10
C PRO A 37 9.21 -16.91 -0.66
N PRO A 38 8.15 -16.88 -1.49
CA PRO A 38 7.70 -15.64 -2.12
C PRO A 38 7.09 -14.67 -1.11
N LEU A 39 7.48 -13.40 -1.25
CA LEU A 39 7.02 -12.29 -0.42
C LEU A 39 6.64 -11.09 -1.31
N LEU A 40 5.37 -10.70 -1.29
CA LEU A 40 4.87 -9.52 -1.99
C LEU A 40 4.80 -8.32 -1.05
N LEU A 41 5.38 -7.19 -1.44
CA LEU A 41 5.34 -5.92 -0.71
C LEU A 41 4.58 -4.87 -1.53
N LEU A 42 3.55 -4.25 -0.94
CA LEU A 42 2.69 -3.26 -1.55
C LEU A 42 2.80 -1.91 -0.85
N HIS A 43 3.16 -0.88 -1.61
CA HIS A 43 3.29 0.50 -1.13
C HIS A 43 1.93 1.18 -0.92
N GLY A 44 1.95 2.36 -0.30
CA GLY A 44 0.79 3.22 -0.11
C GLY A 44 0.85 4.55 -0.84
N TYR A 45 -0.15 5.39 -0.60
CA TYR A 45 -0.22 6.76 -1.09
C TYR A 45 0.66 7.68 -0.23
N PRO A 46 1.37 8.63 -0.80
CA PRO A 46 1.57 8.91 -2.22
C PRO A 46 2.92 8.36 -2.77
N GLN A 47 3.29 7.18 -2.32
CA GLN A 47 4.59 6.57 -2.57
C GLN A 47 4.57 5.57 -3.75
N THR A 48 5.70 4.90 -3.97
CA THR A 48 5.94 3.87 -4.97
C THR A 48 6.72 2.71 -4.34
N VAL A 49 7.12 1.72 -5.13
CA VAL A 49 8.03 0.64 -4.66
C VAL A 49 9.29 1.16 -3.97
N ALA A 50 9.70 2.40 -4.26
CA ALA A 50 10.87 3.04 -3.65
C ALA A 50 10.79 3.12 -2.12
N MET A 51 9.61 3.15 -1.51
CA MET A 51 9.47 3.20 -0.04
C MET A 51 10.12 2.02 0.70
N TRP A 52 10.32 0.92 -0.01
CA TRP A 52 10.89 -0.30 0.55
C TRP A 52 12.42 -0.34 0.53
N HIS A 53 13.09 0.71 -0.01
CA HIS A 53 14.52 0.72 -0.28
C HIS A 53 15.42 0.39 0.93
N ARG A 54 14.97 0.70 2.16
CA ARG A 54 15.75 0.42 3.38
C ARG A 54 15.64 -1.01 3.87
N ILE A 55 14.54 -1.70 3.54
CA ILE A 55 14.25 -3.04 4.08
C ILE A 55 14.19 -4.15 3.03
N ALA A 56 14.06 -3.80 1.74
CA ALA A 56 13.93 -4.79 0.67
C ALA A 56 15.16 -5.71 0.55
N ALA A 57 16.39 -5.14 0.54
CA ALA A 57 17.61 -5.93 0.41
C ALA A 57 17.87 -6.87 1.60
N PRO A 58 17.68 -6.47 2.88
CA PRO A 58 17.65 -7.40 4.00
C PRO A 58 16.65 -8.54 3.84
N LEU A 59 15.40 -8.24 3.50
CA LEU A 59 14.35 -9.27 3.27
C LEU A 59 14.73 -10.24 2.14
N ALA A 60 15.37 -9.75 1.07
CA ALA A 60 15.81 -10.57 -0.05
C ALA A 60 16.90 -11.60 0.30
N ARG A 61 17.50 -11.53 1.47
CA ARG A 61 18.40 -12.59 1.97
C ARG A 61 17.65 -13.88 2.34
N ARG A 62 16.36 -13.80 2.59
CA ARG A 62 15.51 -14.90 3.06
C ARG A 62 14.33 -15.23 2.18
N PHE A 63 13.91 -14.26 1.32
CA PHE A 63 12.70 -14.34 0.52
C PHE A 63 13.00 -14.03 -0.95
N THR A 64 12.19 -14.58 -1.83
CA THR A 64 12.01 -14.01 -3.15
C THR A 64 11.05 -12.83 -3.00
N VAL A 65 11.62 -11.62 -2.92
CA VAL A 65 10.86 -10.38 -2.70
C VAL A 65 10.36 -9.84 -4.02
N VAL A 66 9.06 -9.59 -4.10
CA VAL A 66 8.38 -8.94 -5.22
C VAL A 66 7.81 -7.62 -4.71
N LEU A 67 8.21 -6.52 -5.33
CA LEU A 67 7.72 -5.17 -5.08
C LEU A 67 6.93 -4.74 -6.30
N ALA A 68 5.69 -4.30 -6.14
CA ALA A 68 4.88 -3.84 -7.26
C ALA A 68 4.34 -2.43 -7.02
N ASP A 69 4.47 -1.57 -8.03
CA ASP A 69 3.66 -0.35 -8.06
C ASP A 69 2.20 -0.75 -8.34
N LEU A 70 1.28 -0.29 -7.51
CA LEU A 70 -0.14 -0.53 -7.71
C LEU A 70 -0.61 0.13 -9.02
N ARG A 71 -1.65 -0.42 -9.67
CA ARG A 71 -2.29 0.30 -10.78
C ARG A 71 -2.63 1.73 -10.35
N GLY A 72 -2.38 2.69 -11.22
CA GLY A 72 -2.58 4.11 -10.91
C GLY A 72 -1.38 4.79 -10.27
N TYR A 73 -0.38 4.05 -9.81
CA TYR A 73 0.78 4.57 -9.09
C TYR A 73 2.09 4.23 -9.79
N GLY A 74 3.14 4.96 -9.41
CA GLY A 74 4.49 4.72 -9.88
C GLY A 74 4.57 4.65 -11.40
N ASP A 75 5.28 3.66 -11.89
CA ASP A 75 5.41 3.37 -13.31
C ASP A 75 4.40 2.31 -13.82
N SER A 76 3.47 1.85 -12.98
CA SER A 76 2.36 1.00 -13.42
C SER A 76 1.34 1.73 -14.28
N ASP A 77 0.59 0.99 -15.09
CA ASP A 77 -0.48 1.55 -15.93
C ASP A 77 -1.54 2.28 -15.10
N LYS A 78 -2.11 3.29 -15.72
CA LYS A 78 -3.21 4.10 -15.21
C LYS A 78 -4.42 3.93 -16.11
N PRO A 79 -5.20 2.84 -15.90
CA PRO A 79 -6.32 2.51 -16.78
C PRO A 79 -7.39 3.60 -16.77
N ALA A 80 -8.20 3.61 -17.82
CA ALA A 80 -9.36 4.50 -17.89
C ALA A 80 -10.32 4.25 -16.71
N THR A 81 -10.98 5.30 -16.29
CA THR A 81 -11.95 5.30 -15.20
C THR A 81 -13.32 4.83 -15.67
N ALA A 82 -14.20 4.50 -14.73
CA ALA A 82 -15.60 4.21 -14.96
C ALA A 82 -16.46 4.96 -13.94
N PRO A 83 -17.75 5.21 -14.24
CA PRO A 83 -18.62 5.96 -13.33
C PRO A 83 -18.77 5.37 -11.92
N ASP A 84 -18.57 4.07 -11.79
CA ASP A 84 -18.62 3.33 -10.53
C ASP A 84 -17.24 3.21 -9.85
N HIS A 85 -16.18 3.78 -10.43
CA HIS A 85 -14.78 3.71 -9.98
C HIS A 85 -14.23 2.27 -9.88
N ALA A 86 -14.92 1.26 -10.39
CA ALA A 86 -14.54 -0.15 -10.31
C ALA A 86 -13.11 -0.46 -10.83
N PRO A 87 -12.58 0.20 -11.87
CA PRO A 87 -11.19 0.00 -12.30
C PRO A 87 -10.15 0.29 -11.21
N TYR A 88 -10.47 1.12 -10.21
CA TYR A 88 -9.58 1.47 -9.09
C TYR A 88 -10.02 0.89 -7.74
N ALA A 89 -11.03 0.02 -7.73
CA ALA A 89 -11.45 -0.70 -6.54
C ALA A 89 -10.32 -1.60 -6.01
N LYS A 90 -10.27 -1.79 -4.70
CA LYS A 90 -9.29 -2.69 -4.07
C LYS A 90 -9.40 -4.12 -4.58
N ARG A 91 -10.60 -4.55 -4.98
CA ARG A 91 -10.81 -5.86 -5.62
C ARG A 91 -10.11 -5.97 -6.96
N ALA A 92 -10.14 -4.94 -7.79
CA ALA A 92 -9.42 -4.92 -9.06
C ALA A 92 -7.90 -4.95 -8.83
N MET A 93 -7.39 -4.11 -7.89
CA MET A 93 -5.98 -4.10 -7.52
C MET A 93 -5.51 -5.43 -6.91
N ALA A 94 -6.33 -6.05 -6.07
CA ALA A 94 -6.05 -7.37 -5.49
C ALA A 94 -5.97 -8.45 -6.58
N GLY A 95 -6.86 -8.38 -7.57
CA GLY A 95 -6.84 -9.26 -8.74
C GLY A 95 -5.54 -9.14 -9.55
N ASP A 96 -5.02 -7.92 -9.72
CA ASP A 96 -3.73 -7.70 -10.38
C ASP A 96 -2.59 -8.37 -9.63
N MET A 97 -2.55 -8.20 -8.31
CA MET A 97 -1.49 -8.76 -7.47
C MET A 97 -1.53 -10.28 -7.45
N LEU A 98 -2.72 -10.87 -7.42
CA LEU A 98 -2.89 -12.31 -7.52
C LEU A 98 -2.42 -12.84 -8.89
N ALA A 99 -2.83 -12.15 -9.97
CA ALA A 99 -2.42 -12.51 -11.33
C ALA A 99 -0.90 -12.34 -11.52
N LEU A 100 -0.30 -11.28 -10.96
CA LEU A 100 1.14 -11.08 -10.96
C LEU A 100 1.86 -12.25 -10.30
N MET A 101 1.49 -12.57 -9.05
CA MET A 101 2.18 -13.64 -8.31
C MET A 101 2.03 -15.00 -8.98
N ARG A 102 0.85 -15.34 -9.46
CA ARG A 102 0.63 -16.57 -10.24
C ARG A 102 1.41 -16.58 -11.56
N GLY A 103 1.46 -15.46 -12.27
CA GLY A 103 2.25 -15.31 -13.49
C GLY A 103 3.76 -15.50 -13.26
N LEU A 104 4.24 -15.21 -12.06
CA LEU A 104 5.61 -15.46 -11.61
C LEU A 104 5.81 -16.90 -11.08
N GLY A 105 4.78 -17.74 -11.07
CA GLY A 105 4.82 -19.13 -10.58
C GLY A 105 4.57 -19.29 -9.08
N PHE A 106 4.05 -18.27 -8.41
CA PHE A 106 3.78 -18.29 -6.96
C PHE A 106 2.29 -18.41 -6.68
N GLU A 107 1.80 -19.62 -6.44
CA GLU A 107 0.39 -19.88 -6.06
C GLU A 107 0.09 -19.45 -4.63
N ARG A 108 1.08 -19.52 -3.74
CA ARG A 108 0.99 -19.13 -2.34
C ARG A 108 2.16 -18.23 -1.97
N PHE A 109 1.91 -17.20 -1.19
CA PHE A 109 2.92 -16.19 -0.84
C PHE A 109 2.60 -15.48 0.47
N ARG A 110 3.61 -14.86 1.05
CA ARG A 110 3.48 -13.91 2.16
C ARG A 110 3.22 -12.53 1.60
N LEU A 111 2.48 -11.72 2.35
CA LEU A 111 1.99 -10.43 1.87
C LEU A 111 2.20 -9.34 2.93
N VAL A 112 2.82 -8.25 2.54
CA VAL A 112 2.96 -7.04 3.36
C VAL A 112 2.38 -5.87 2.59
N GLY A 113 1.53 -5.08 3.24
CA GLY A 113 0.97 -3.89 2.63
C GLY A 113 0.98 -2.68 3.57
N HIS A 114 1.43 -1.55 3.05
CA HIS A 114 1.39 -0.26 3.74
C HIS A 114 0.27 0.59 3.17
N ASP A 115 -0.49 1.29 4.01
CA ASP A 115 -1.54 2.25 3.64
C ASP A 115 -2.48 1.71 2.53
N ARG A 116 -2.52 2.30 1.32
CA ARG A 116 -3.34 1.82 0.20
C ARG A 116 -3.01 0.37 -0.16
N GLY A 117 -1.72 0.01 -0.19
CA GLY A 117 -1.28 -1.37 -0.39
C GLY A 117 -1.73 -2.33 0.69
N GLY A 118 -1.83 -1.87 1.94
CA GLY A 118 -2.41 -2.66 3.03
C GLY A 118 -3.89 -2.94 2.83
N ARG A 119 -4.64 -2.00 2.23
CA ARG A 119 -6.06 -2.21 1.89
C ARG A 119 -6.24 -3.17 0.73
N VAL A 120 -5.34 -3.12 -0.27
CA VAL A 120 -5.27 -4.12 -1.34
C VAL A 120 -4.94 -5.49 -0.76
N ALA A 121 -3.97 -5.56 0.17
CA ALA A 121 -3.58 -6.80 0.84
C ALA A 121 -4.72 -7.40 1.67
N HIS A 122 -5.49 -6.57 2.38
CA HIS A 122 -6.70 -6.99 3.09
C HIS A 122 -7.71 -7.61 2.13
N ARG A 123 -8.02 -6.93 1.04
CA ARG A 123 -8.95 -7.42 0.00
C ARG A 123 -8.46 -8.72 -0.63
N LEU A 124 -7.17 -8.82 -0.93
CA LEU A 124 -6.58 -10.04 -1.49
C LEU A 124 -6.71 -11.23 -0.53
N ALA A 125 -6.47 -11.02 0.76
CA ALA A 125 -6.62 -12.06 1.77
C ALA A 125 -8.08 -12.54 1.95
N LEU A 126 -9.07 -11.69 1.66
CA LEU A 126 -10.49 -12.06 1.66
C LEU A 126 -10.91 -12.76 0.37
N ASP A 127 -10.46 -12.28 -0.79
CA ASP A 127 -10.88 -12.79 -2.10
C ASP A 127 -10.11 -14.06 -2.52
N ALA A 128 -8.87 -14.22 -2.06
CA ALA A 128 -8.00 -15.38 -2.34
C ALA A 128 -7.34 -15.93 -1.06
N PRO A 129 -8.12 -16.42 -0.09
CA PRO A 129 -7.62 -16.81 1.22
C PRO A 129 -6.59 -17.95 1.18
N ASP A 130 -6.61 -18.80 0.17
CA ASP A 130 -5.68 -19.92 0.03
C ASP A 130 -4.34 -19.50 -0.60
N ALA A 131 -4.26 -18.30 -1.19
CA ALA A 131 -3.04 -17.76 -1.77
C ALA A 131 -2.17 -17.01 -0.74
N VAL A 132 -2.76 -16.43 0.30
CA VAL A 132 -2.06 -15.63 1.31
C VAL A 132 -1.73 -16.48 2.53
N GLU A 133 -0.44 -16.77 2.72
CA GLU A 133 0.04 -17.57 3.87
C GLU A 133 0.10 -16.77 5.16
N ARG A 134 0.54 -15.50 5.08
CA ARG A 134 0.67 -14.55 6.18
C ARG A 134 0.44 -13.14 5.65
N LEU A 135 -0.23 -12.32 6.42
CA LEU A 135 -0.53 -10.94 6.10
C LEU A 135 0.09 -10.00 7.13
N ALA A 136 0.93 -9.07 6.71
CA ALA A 136 1.33 -7.93 7.54
C ALA A 136 0.73 -6.63 6.98
N VAL A 137 0.10 -5.84 7.84
CA VAL A 137 -0.48 -4.52 7.51
C VAL A 137 0.22 -3.44 8.30
N LEU A 138 0.63 -2.37 7.59
CA LEU A 138 1.40 -1.28 8.17
C LEU A 138 0.58 0.00 8.18
N ASP A 139 0.37 0.55 9.36
CA ASP A 139 -0.30 1.80 9.72
C ASP A 139 -1.69 1.99 9.11
N ILE A 140 -2.52 0.96 9.22
CA ILE A 140 -3.93 0.99 8.82
C ILE A 140 -4.84 0.23 9.79
N ALA A 141 -6.13 0.57 9.75
CA ALA A 141 -7.24 -0.27 10.22
C ALA A 141 -8.15 -0.62 9.02
N PRO A 142 -9.07 -1.60 9.11
CA PRO A 142 -10.00 -1.93 8.04
C PRO A 142 -10.75 -0.69 7.53
N THR A 143 -10.88 -0.57 6.20
CA THR A 143 -11.40 0.64 5.55
C THR A 143 -12.80 1.01 6.01
N LEU A 144 -13.69 0.03 6.05
CA LEU A 144 -15.06 0.23 6.48
C LEU A 144 -15.14 0.74 7.93
N ASP A 145 -14.35 0.16 8.85
CA ASP A 145 -14.33 0.59 10.25
C ASP A 145 -13.85 2.04 10.38
N MET A 146 -12.86 2.46 9.57
CA MET A 146 -12.38 3.85 9.59
C MET A 146 -13.44 4.84 9.09
N TYR A 147 -14.18 4.51 8.03
CA TYR A 147 -15.26 5.36 7.53
C TYR A 147 -16.46 5.41 8.50
N GLU A 148 -16.86 4.26 9.06
CA GLU A 148 -17.98 4.19 10.00
C GLU A 148 -17.70 4.91 11.34
N GLN A 149 -16.43 5.06 11.71
CA GLN A 149 -15.99 5.79 12.91
C GLN A 149 -15.54 7.22 12.61
N THR A 150 -16.01 7.81 11.52
CA THR A 150 -15.67 9.18 11.14
C THR A 150 -16.09 10.18 12.21
N THR A 151 -15.11 10.94 12.67
CA THR A 151 -15.28 12.05 13.62
C THR A 151 -14.66 13.33 13.04
N MET A 152 -14.88 14.48 13.69
CA MET A 152 -14.21 15.74 13.32
C MET A 152 -12.68 15.60 13.37
N ASP A 153 -12.15 14.88 14.36
CA ASP A 153 -10.70 14.66 14.49
C ASP A 153 -10.17 13.77 13.37
N PHE A 154 -10.92 12.73 12.99
CA PHE A 154 -10.59 11.92 11.82
C PHE A 154 -10.64 12.76 10.54
N ALA A 155 -11.68 13.53 10.31
CA ALA A 155 -11.83 14.37 9.13
C ALA A 155 -10.69 15.42 9.01
N ARG A 156 -10.24 16.00 10.13
CA ARG A 156 -9.08 16.90 10.14
C ARG A 156 -7.78 16.18 9.85
N ALA A 157 -7.54 15.03 10.49
CA ALA A 157 -6.30 14.26 10.35
C ALA A 157 -6.16 13.63 8.96
N TYR A 158 -7.27 13.13 8.43
CA TYR A 158 -7.38 12.47 7.12
C TYR A 158 -8.13 13.32 6.11
N PHE A 159 -8.00 14.65 6.14
CA PHE A 159 -8.76 15.55 5.26
C PHE A 159 -8.68 15.15 3.78
N HIS A 160 -7.56 14.60 3.34
CA HIS A 160 -7.36 14.13 1.98
C HIS A 160 -8.30 12.99 1.58
N TRP A 161 -8.81 12.17 2.51
CA TRP A 161 -9.83 11.16 2.22
C TRP A 161 -11.13 11.80 1.74
N PHE A 162 -11.47 12.98 2.29
CA PHE A 162 -12.67 13.73 1.96
C PHE A 162 -12.43 14.73 0.81
N PHE A 163 -11.19 15.11 0.60
CA PHE A 163 -10.78 16.01 -0.49
C PHE A 163 -10.62 15.24 -1.82
N LEU A 164 -9.90 14.12 -1.82
CA LEU A 164 -9.62 13.34 -3.03
C LEU A 164 -10.87 12.68 -3.62
N ILE A 165 -11.93 12.49 -2.85
CA ILE A 165 -13.19 11.94 -3.31
C ILE A 165 -14.13 12.99 -3.95
N GLN A 166 -13.75 14.28 -3.91
CA GLN A 166 -14.56 15.30 -4.55
C GLN A 166 -14.63 15.09 -6.08
N PRO A 167 -15.71 15.55 -6.73
CA PRO A 167 -15.84 15.40 -8.18
C PRO A 167 -14.66 15.99 -8.96
N GLU A 168 -14.27 15.29 -10.03
CA GLU A 168 -13.34 15.82 -11.02
C GLU A 168 -13.91 17.13 -11.62
N PRO A 169 -13.07 18.15 -11.88
CA PRO A 169 -11.60 18.16 -11.80
C PRO A 169 -11.04 18.84 -10.55
N LEU A 170 -11.81 18.97 -9.46
CA LEU A 170 -11.45 19.84 -8.34
C LEU A 170 -10.14 19.40 -7.64
N PRO A 171 -10.02 18.18 -7.08
CA PRO A 171 -8.79 17.78 -6.40
C PRO A 171 -7.60 17.67 -7.36
N GLU A 172 -7.82 17.18 -8.57
CA GLU A 172 -6.79 17.02 -9.60
C GLU A 172 -6.14 18.36 -9.97
N ARG A 173 -6.94 19.38 -10.17
CA ARG A 173 -6.43 20.73 -10.54
C ARG A 173 -5.73 21.40 -9.38
N LEU A 174 -6.28 21.31 -8.17
CA LEU A 174 -5.68 21.95 -6.99
C LEU A 174 -4.34 21.29 -6.61
N ILE A 175 -4.26 19.97 -6.66
CA ILE A 175 -3.01 19.24 -6.42
C ILE A 175 -2.02 19.51 -7.55
N GLY A 176 -2.46 19.46 -8.79
CA GLY A 176 -1.60 19.64 -9.96
C GLY A 176 -0.96 21.02 -10.02
N ALA A 177 -1.62 22.07 -9.52
CA ALA A 177 -1.09 23.42 -9.45
C ALA A 177 0.13 23.54 -8.53
N GLU A 178 0.16 22.79 -7.42
CA GLU A 178 1.22 22.84 -6.39
C GLU A 178 1.59 21.44 -5.92
N ARG A 179 1.85 20.53 -6.87
CA ARG A 179 2.04 19.10 -6.60
C ARG A 179 3.19 18.78 -5.63
N GLU A 180 4.32 19.51 -5.73
CA GLU A 180 5.45 19.30 -4.84
C GLU A 180 5.13 19.78 -3.43
N LEU A 181 4.51 20.94 -3.28
CA LEU A 181 4.07 21.45 -1.98
C LEU A 181 3.09 20.47 -1.32
N PHE A 182 2.12 19.98 -2.09
CA PHE A 182 1.15 19.02 -1.59
C PHE A 182 1.83 17.72 -1.12
N LEU A 183 2.71 17.15 -1.94
CA LEU A 183 3.45 15.93 -1.64
C LEU A 183 4.32 16.09 -0.39
N ARG A 184 5.13 17.16 -0.32
CA ARG A 184 5.98 17.46 0.84
C ARG A 184 5.19 17.64 2.12
N THR A 185 4.06 18.35 2.04
CA THR A 185 3.19 18.58 3.19
C THR A 185 2.63 17.24 3.70
N LYS A 186 2.12 16.39 2.81
CA LYS A 186 1.60 15.07 3.19
C LYS A 186 2.66 14.20 3.87
N LEU A 187 3.82 14.07 3.25
CA LEU A 187 4.90 13.26 3.80
C LEU A 187 5.36 13.74 5.17
N ARG A 188 5.54 15.06 5.34
CA ARG A 188 5.95 15.66 6.62
C ARG A 188 4.91 15.49 7.72
N ASP A 189 3.65 15.81 7.42
CA ASP A 189 2.58 15.78 8.42
C ASP A 189 2.34 14.36 8.96
N TRP A 190 2.54 13.36 8.09
CA TRP A 190 2.33 11.97 8.47
C TRP A 190 3.56 11.32 9.10
N SER A 191 4.75 11.88 8.92
CA SER A 191 5.96 11.49 9.65
C SER A 191 6.08 12.16 11.02
N ALA A 192 4.98 12.54 11.65
CA ALA A 192 4.97 13.27 12.91
C ALA A 192 5.82 14.57 12.89
N GLY A 193 5.80 15.29 11.75
CA GLY A 193 6.53 16.54 11.53
C GLY A 193 8.01 16.37 11.21
N ARG A 194 8.50 15.13 11.05
CA ARG A 194 9.89 14.82 10.67
C ARG A 194 10.04 14.71 9.16
N TRP A 195 11.29 14.58 8.70
CA TRP A 195 11.62 14.29 7.32
C TRP A 195 12.58 13.10 7.25
N PRO A 196 12.06 11.86 7.28
CA PRO A 196 12.88 10.64 7.26
C PRO A 196 13.28 10.20 5.85
N PHE A 197 12.78 10.88 4.82
CA PHE A 197 12.89 10.45 3.44
C PHE A 197 14.27 10.78 2.87
N ASP A 198 14.87 9.79 2.21
CA ASP A 198 16.05 9.96 1.38
C ASP A 198 15.72 10.88 0.19
N ASP A 199 16.64 11.78 -0.19
CA ASP A 199 16.40 12.71 -1.30
C ASP A 199 16.11 11.97 -2.61
N ALA A 200 16.78 10.83 -2.84
CA ALA A 200 16.52 10.01 -4.02
C ALA A 200 15.13 9.36 -4.00
N ALA A 201 14.67 8.92 -2.82
CA ALA A 201 13.31 8.38 -2.66
C ALA A 201 12.25 9.46 -2.88
N PHE A 202 12.46 10.66 -2.30
CA PHE A 202 11.55 11.77 -2.52
C PHE A 202 11.52 12.22 -3.99
N ALA A 203 12.67 12.28 -4.66
CA ALA A 203 12.75 12.62 -6.08
C ALA A 203 11.95 11.60 -6.93
N GLU A 204 12.00 10.31 -6.57
CA GLU A 204 11.21 9.27 -7.25
C GLU A 204 9.70 9.43 -7.01
N TYR A 205 9.28 9.71 -5.76
CA TYR A 205 7.88 10.00 -5.47
C TYR A 205 7.38 11.20 -6.27
N LEU A 206 8.15 12.29 -6.32
CA LEU A 206 7.79 13.50 -7.06
C LEU A 206 7.75 13.25 -8.58
N ARG A 207 8.71 12.47 -9.11
CA ARG A 207 8.73 12.07 -10.53
C ARG A 207 7.45 11.36 -10.92
N CYS A 208 7.02 10.41 -10.11
CA CYS A 208 5.82 9.60 -10.34
C CYS A 208 4.51 10.33 -10.05
N PHE A 209 4.53 11.42 -9.28
CA PHE A 209 3.33 12.16 -8.87
C PHE A 209 2.90 13.19 -9.93
N GLY A 210 2.77 12.74 -11.19
CA GLY A 210 2.28 13.55 -12.32
C GLY A 210 0.75 13.57 -12.42
N PRO A 211 0.20 14.30 -13.42
CA PRO A 211 -1.25 14.48 -13.58
C PRO A 211 -2.04 13.15 -13.62
N GLU A 212 -1.53 12.17 -14.34
CA GLU A 212 -2.19 10.86 -14.46
C GLU A 212 -2.22 10.10 -13.11
N THR A 213 -1.13 10.15 -12.33
CA THR A 213 -1.08 9.55 -10.99
C THR A 213 -1.97 10.31 -10.01
N ILE A 214 -2.03 11.63 -10.09
CA ILE A 214 -2.93 12.44 -9.27
C ILE A 214 -4.39 12.05 -9.53
N HIS A 215 -4.79 11.97 -10.81
CA HIS A 215 -6.13 11.51 -11.18
C HIS A 215 -6.42 10.07 -10.71
N ALA A 216 -5.51 9.14 -10.99
CA ALA A 216 -5.63 7.75 -10.56
C ALA A 216 -5.72 7.62 -9.03
N SER A 217 -4.99 8.46 -8.28
CA SER A 217 -5.10 8.53 -6.83
C SER A 217 -6.50 8.97 -6.40
N CYS A 218 -7.06 10.02 -7.03
CA CYS A 218 -8.43 10.45 -6.75
C CYS A 218 -9.43 9.32 -7.01
N GLU A 219 -9.29 8.59 -8.11
CA GLU A 219 -10.15 7.45 -8.45
C GLU A 219 -10.02 6.30 -7.43
N ASP A 220 -8.82 6.00 -6.96
CA ASP A 220 -8.59 5.03 -5.89
C ASP A 220 -9.32 5.44 -4.60
N TYR A 221 -9.32 6.74 -4.24
CA TYR A 221 -10.05 7.22 -3.07
C TYR A 221 -11.57 7.27 -3.30
N ARG A 222 -12.04 7.61 -4.50
CA ARG A 222 -13.46 7.54 -4.89
C ARG A 222 -13.98 6.12 -4.79
N ALA A 223 -13.24 5.14 -5.33
CA ALA A 223 -13.56 3.72 -5.17
C ALA A 223 -13.62 3.29 -3.70
N ALA A 224 -12.66 3.77 -2.88
CA ALA A 224 -12.61 3.45 -1.45
C ALA A 224 -13.79 3.99 -0.67
N ALA A 225 -14.37 5.12 -1.08
CA ALA A 225 -15.54 5.73 -0.44
C ALA A 225 -16.89 5.25 -1.00
N SER A 226 -16.89 4.38 -1.99
CA SER A 226 -18.08 3.86 -2.66
C SER A 226 -18.05 2.33 -2.77
N ILE A 227 -17.65 1.80 -3.92
CA ILE A 227 -17.69 0.36 -4.24
C ILE A 227 -16.90 -0.51 -3.25
N ASP A 228 -15.76 -0.05 -2.73
CA ASP A 228 -15.01 -0.82 -1.73
C ASP A 228 -15.79 -0.97 -0.43
N LEU A 229 -16.54 0.05 0.00
CA LEU A 229 -17.40 -0.04 1.19
C LEU A 229 -18.56 -1.01 0.98
N GLU A 230 -19.09 -1.08 -0.25
CA GLU A 230 -20.12 -2.07 -0.61
C GLU A 230 -19.56 -3.49 -0.51
N HIS A 231 -18.37 -3.71 -1.04
CA HIS A 231 -17.68 -4.99 -0.93
C HIS A 231 -17.40 -5.37 0.53
N ASP A 232 -16.91 -4.43 1.35
CA ASP A 232 -16.61 -4.69 2.76
C ASP A 232 -17.86 -4.97 3.58
N ARG A 233 -18.98 -4.26 3.31
CA ARG A 233 -20.29 -4.54 3.94
C ARG A 233 -20.84 -5.90 3.56
N ALA A 234 -20.75 -6.26 2.27
CA ALA A 234 -21.18 -7.57 1.78
C ALA A 234 -20.38 -8.71 2.43
N ASP A 235 -19.06 -8.56 2.56
CA ASP A 235 -18.21 -9.55 3.21
C ASP A 235 -18.51 -9.66 4.71
N ARG A 236 -18.71 -8.52 5.39
CA ARG A 236 -19.10 -8.49 6.80
C ARG A 236 -20.44 -9.19 7.02
N ALA A 237 -21.43 -8.92 6.18
CA ALA A 237 -22.73 -9.54 6.24
C ALA A 237 -22.69 -11.07 5.96
N ALA A 238 -21.79 -11.49 5.07
CA ALA A 238 -21.53 -12.91 4.76
C ALA A 238 -20.63 -13.61 5.80
N GLY A 239 -20.14 -12.90 6.82
CA GLY A 239 -19.21 -13.44 7.82
C GLY A 239 -17.83 -13.78 7.28
N ARG A 240 -17.45 -13.25 6.11
CA ARG A 240 -16.11 -13.47 5.54
C ARG A 240 -15.06 -12.75 6.35
N ARG A 241 -13.97 -13.45 6.67
CA ARG A 241 -12.85 -12.95 7.47
C ARG A 241 -11.53 -13.47 6.93
N ILE A 242 -10.44 -12.77 7.25
CA ILE A 242 -9.08 -13.21 6.95
C ILE A 242 -8.82 -14.56 7.63
N ARG A 243 -8.24 -15.51 6.88
CA ARG A 243 -8.01 -16.89 7.33
C ARG A 243 -6.54 -17.19 7.66
N CYS A 244 -5.62 -16.32 7.25
CA CYS A 244 -4.19 -16.45 7.56
C CYS A 244 -3.82 -15.62 8.81
N PRO A 245 -2.69 -15.93 9.49
CA PRO A 245 -2.15 -15.09 10.56
C PRO A 245 -1.93 -13.64 10.09
N VAL A 246 -2.20 -12.66 10.98
CA VAL A 246 -2.08 -11.23 10.71
C VAL A 246 -1.11 -10.58 11.69
N LEU A 247 -0.16 -9.80 11.15
CA LEU A 247 0.66 -8.85 11.90
C LEU A 247 0.16 -7.44 11.58
N ALA A 248 -0.24 -6.68 12.60
CA ALA A 248 -0.57 -5.27 12.47
C ALA A 248 0.50 -4.43 13.17
N LEU A 249 1.22 -3.60 12.39
CA LEU A 249 2.17 -2.61 12.93
C LEU A 249 1.65 -1.21 12.61
N TRP A 250 1.84 -0.27 13.53
CA TRP A 250 1.45 1.11 13.31
C TRP A 250 2.37 2.09 14.04
N GLY A 251 2.35 3.35 13.60
CA GLY A 251 3.14 4.40 14.24
C GLY A 251 2.51 4.87 15.55
N GLU A 252 3.26 4.83 16.65
CA GLU A 252 2.85 5.33 17.97
C GLU A 252 2.49 6.82 17.91
N ARG A 253 3.19 7.58 17.06
CA ARG A 253 2.94 9.02 16.81
C ARG A 253 2.03 9.27 15.62
N GLY A 254 1.49 8.19 15.01
CA GLY A 254 0.62 8.24 13.85
C GLY A 254 -0.85 8.47 14.22
N ARG A 255 -1.63 8.77 13.19
CA ARG A 255 -3.08 9.02 13.34
C ARG A 255 -3.87 7.74 13.59
N VAL A 256 -3.39 6.61 13.09
CA VAL A 256 -4.01 5.30 13.34
C VAL A 256 -3.98 4.98 14.84
N HIS A 257 -2.84 5.21 15.50
CA HIS A 257 -2.72 5.02 16.96
C HIS A 257 -3.66 5.95 17.75
N ALA A 258 -3.71 7.21 17.37
CA ALA A 258 -4.48 8.22 18.11
C ALA A 258 -6.00 8.02 17.99
N LEU A 259 -6.49 7.55 16.84
CA LEU A 259 -7.91 7.58 16.50
C LEU A 259 -8.58 6.19 16.50
N PHE A 260 -7.81 5.12 16.40
CA PHE A 260 -8.35 3.77 16.23
C PHE A 260 -7.75 2.78 17.24
N ARG A 261 -8.30 1.57 17.25
CA ARG A 261 -7.80 0.41 18.01
C ARG A 261 -7.39 -0.69 17.01
N PRO A 262 -6.19 -0.60 16.38
CA PRO A 262 -5.85 -1.46 15.24
C PRO A 262 -5.96 -2.95 15.55
N LEU A 263 -5.43 -3.43 16.67
CA LEU A 263 -5.50 -4.85 17.02
C LEU A 263 -6.95 -5.34 17.21
N GLU A 264 -7.80 -4.54 17.83
CA GLU A 264 -9.21 -4.91 18.01
C GLU A 264 -9.94 -4.99 16.67
N ALA A 265 -9.69 -4.00 15.79
CA ALA A 265 -10.28 -3.97 14.46
C ALA A 265 -9.84 -5.17 13.61
N TRP A 266 -8.54 -5.48 13.58
CA TRP A 266 -8.03 -6.63 12.83
C TRP A 266 -8.46 -7.97 13.42
N ARG A 267 -8.59 -8.10 14.76
CA ARG A 267 -9.17 -9.29 15.39
C ARG A 267 -10.62 -9.53 14.98
N LYS A 268 -11.42 -8.48 14.82
CA LYS A 268 -12.79 -8.59 14.30
C LYS A 268 -12.82 -9.02 12.83
N ALA A 269 -11.83 -8.60 12.04
CA ALA A 269 -11.72 -8.91 10.63
C ALA A 269 -11.05 -10.27 10.32
N SER A 270 -10.58 -11.02 11.34
CA SER A 270 -9.84 -12.27 11.16
C SER A 270 -10.44 -13.43 11.96
N THR A 271 -10.29 -14.65 11.45
CA THR A 271 -10.51 -15.91 12.19
C THR A 271 -9.20 -16.54 12.67
N ALA A 272 -8.06 -16.08 12.16
CA ALA A 272 -6.74 -16.52 12.55
C ALA A 272 -6.15 -15.61 13.64
N SER A 273 -4.93 -15.93 14.11
CA SER A 273 -4.21 -15.14 15.09
C SER A 273 -3.91 -13.73 14.55
N VAL A 274 -4.07 -12.73 15.41
CA VAL A 274 -3.71 -11.34 15.13
C VAL A 274 -2.80 -10.84 16.23
N GLU A 275 -1.58 -10.51 15.85
CA GLU A 275 -0.59 -9.89 16.72
C GLU A 275 -0.13 -8.54 16.17
N GLY A 276 0.60 -7.79 16.96
CA GLY A 276 1.16 -6.53 16.52
C GLY A 276 1.38 -5.53 17.63
N ARG A 277 1.99 -4.41 17.30
CA ARG A 277 2.29 -3.33 18.24
C ARG A 277 2.53 -1.99 17.54
N ALA A 278 2.54 -0.93 18.31
CA ALA A 278 3.03 0.37 17.85
C ALA A 278 4.57 0.38 17.75
N LEU A 279 5.09 1.10 16.76
CA LEU A 279 6.51 1.42 16.60
C LEU A 279 6.75 2.92 16.84
N PRO A 280 7.96 3.35 17.25
CA PRO A 280 8.21 4.74 17.68
C PRO A 280 8.35 5.72 16.49
N CYS A 281 7.37 5.73 15.58
CA CYS A 281 7.36 6.50 14.34
C CYS A 281 5.99 7.15 14.07
N GLY A 282 5.86 7.83 12.92
CA GLY A 282 4.60 8.22 12.30
C GLY A 282 4.07 7.13 11.38
N HIS A 283 3.65 7.54 10.17
CA HIS A 283 2.97 6.67 9.21
C HIS A 283 3.91 5.78 8.38
N PHE A 284 5.14 6.24 8.10
CA PHE A 284 6.02 5.63 7.11
C PHE A 284 7.04 4.68 7.75
N LEU A 285 6.55 3.59 8.36
CA LEU A 285 7.33 2.67 9.19
C LEU A 285 8.64 2.21 8.54
N ALA A 286 8.59 1.81 7.26
CA ALA A 286 9.74 1.29 6.54
C ALA A 286 10.85 2.33 6.29
N GLU A 287 10.53 3.62 6.38
CA GLU A 287 11.48 4.73 6.18
C GLU A 287 11.84 5.43 7.49
N GLU A 288 10.90 5.53 8.44
CA GLU A 288 11.12 6.20 9.73
C GLU A 288 11.88 5.31 10.73
N VAL A 289 11.54 4.02 10.77
CA VAL A 289 12.12 3.03 11.71
C VAL A 289 12.34 1.69 10.98
N PRO A 290 13.25 1.68 9.97
CA PRO A 290 13.46 0.51 9.12
C PRO A 290 13.92 -0.73 9.90
N ASP A 291 14.80 -0.57 10.90
CA ASP A 291 15.36 -1.69 11.65
C ASP A 291 14.30 -2.40 12.49
N GLU A 292 13.47 -1.64 13.20
CA GLU A 292 12.37 -2.18 14.01
C GLU A 292 11.29 -2.80 13.11
N THR A 293 10.99 -2.15 11.99
CA THR A 293 10.02 -2.66 11.01
C THR A 293 10.52 -3.98 10.42
N LEU A 294 11.78 -4.03 10.03
CA LEU A 294 12.42 -5.25 9.50
C LEU A 294 12.39 -6.39 10.51
N ALA A 295 12.80 -6.12 11.76
CA ALA A 295 12.84 -7.13 12.82
C ALA A 295 11.47 -7.77 13.06
N GLU A 296 10.41 -6.97 13.13
CA GLU A 296 9.04 -7.48 13.30
C GLU A 296 8.55 -8.27 12.08
N LEU A 297 8.83 -7.78 10.88
CA LEU A 297 8.49 -8.50 9.65
C LEU A 297 9.23 -9.83 9.54
N GLU A 298 10.55 -9.86 9.77
CA GLU A 298 11.32 -11.09 9.72
C GLU A 298 10.83 -12.11 10.76
N ARG A 299 10.63 -11.68 12.01
CA ARG A 299 10.08 -12.53 13.06
C ARG A 299 8.75 -13.17 12.63
N PHE A 300 7.82 -12.36 12.15
CA PHE A 300 6.49 -12.83 11.77
C PHE A 300 6.50 -13.69 10.51
N LEU A 301 7.24 -13.27 9.48
CA LEU A 301 7.22 -13.93 8.17
C LEU A 301 8.04 -15.24 8.15
N THR A 302 8.99 -15.46 9.07
CA THR A 302 9.80 -16.67 9.11
C THR A 302 9.23 -17.78 10.00
N HIS A 303 8.22 -17.48 10.82
CA HIS A 303 7.55 -18.53 11.60
C HIS A 303 6.92 -19.58 10.66
N PRO A 304 7.02 -20.89 11.01
CA PRO A 304 6.39 -21.96 10.24
C PRO A 304 4.86 -21.86 10.20
#